data_d996715eacff116b45d65cd3fe93e3d9
#
_entry.id   d996715eacff116b45d65cd3fe93e3d9
#
_cell.length_a   1.000
_cell.length_b   1.000
_cell.length_c   1.000
_cell.angle_alpha   90.00
_cell.angle_beta   90.00
_cell.angle_gamma   90.00
#
_symmetry.space_group_name_H-M   'P 1'
#
loop_
_entity.id
_entity.type
_entity.pdbx_description
1 polymer ?
#
loop_
_entity_poly.entity_id
_entity_poly.type
_entity_poly.pdbx_seq_one_letter_code
_entity_poly.pdbx_strand_id
1 'polypeptide(L)'
;FESEIIYSADDSIRVSLLGEKLYLFGNGNVKYEQIELSADYIEIDYAREEVFARGVIDTAGLVVGSPVFTQGNESFESDSLKYNFNSENGIIYHIITEQGEGYLHSGKTKRHAEGHIHLRDGKYTTCDAEHPHFYLALKKGIVIPEDKIITGHAYMVVADVPLQIVGIPFGFFPNTTQRASGLLMPTYG
;
A
#
# COMPACT_ATOMS: atom_id res chain seq x y z
N PHE A 1 -20.92 -11.36 0.14
CA PHE A 1 -20.93 -9.90 0.34
C PHE A 1 -22.19 -9.51 1.10
N GLU A 2 -22.04 -8.77 2.19
CA GLU A 2 -23.18 -8.30 3.00
C GLU A 2 -23.77 -6.99 2.45
N SER A 3 -22.99 -6.22 1.69
CA SER A 3 -23.37 -4.94 1.08
C SER A 3 -23.35 -5.02 -0.43
N GLU A 4 -24.01 -4.06 -1.09
CA GLU A 4 -24.03 -3.90 -2.55
C GLU A 4 -22.66 -3.47 -3.07
N ILE A 5 -22.19 -4.11 -4.14
CA ILE A 5 -20.99 -3.72 -4.87
C ILE A 5 -21.40 -2.85 -6.04
N ILE A 6 -20.94 -1.61 -6.08
CA ILE A 6 -21.14 -0.69 -7.19
C ILE A 6 -19.87 -0.72 -8.04
N TYR A 7 -20.03 -0.93 -9.34
CA TYR A 7 -18.89 -0.98 -10.26
C TYR A 7 -19.17 -0.29 -11.58
N SER A 8 -18.11 0.22 -12.19
CA SER A 8 -18.12 0.83 -13.53
C SER A 8 -16.81 0.58 -14.26
N ALA A 9 -16.83 0.72 -15.57
CA ALA A 9 -15.63 0.67 -16.42
C ALA A 9 -15.91 1.42 -17.72
N ASP A 10 -14.86 2.01 -18.32
CA ASP A 10 -15.01 2.82 -19.54
C ASP A 10 -15.02 1.93 -20.81
N ASP A 11 -14.19 0.88 -20.85
CA ASP A 11 -14.07 0.04 -22.05
C ASP A 11 -15.09 -1.10 -22.08
N SER A 12 -15.00 -2.02 -21.14
CA SER A 12 -15.90 -3.17 -21.12
C SER A 12 -16.04 -3.82 -19.75
N ILE A 13 -17.23 -4.40 -19.54
CA ILE A 13 -17.56 -5.21 -18.38
C ILE A 13 -17.88 -6.61 -18.88
N ARG A 14 -17.21 -7.62 -18.33
CA ARG A 14 -17.45 -9.03 -18.68
C ARG A 14 -17.86 -9.82 -17.45
N VAL A 15 -18.92 -10.59 -17.57
CA VAL A 15 -19.44 -11.45 -16.49
C VAL A 15 -19.29 -12.90 -16.90
N SER A 16 -18.64 -13.70 -16.08
CA SER A 16 -18.56 -15.16 -16.22
C SER A 16 -19.52 -15.81 -15.22
N LEU A 17 -20.69 -16.22 -15.70
CA LEU A 17 -21.71 -16.85 -14.84
C LEU A 17 -21.26 -18.19 -14.27
N LEU A 18 -20.54 -19.00 -15.06
CA LEU A 18 -20.00 -20.29 -14.60
C LEU A 18 -18.85 -20.16 -13.60
N GLY A 19 -18.08 -19.07 -13.69
CA GLY A 19 -16.94 -18.80 -12.81
C GLY A 19 -17.26 -17.85 -11.68
N GLU A 20 -18.49 -17.33 -11.60
CA GLU A 20 -18.88 -16.31 -10.61
C GLU A 20 -17.91 -15.14 -10.54
N LYS A 21 -17.46 -14.67 -11.73
CA LYS A 21 -16.45 -13.61 -11.84
C LYS A 21 -16.93 -12.45 -12.67
N LEU A 22 -16.51 -11.26 -12.28
CA LEU A 22 -16.69 -10.01 -12.98
C LEU A 22 -15.32 -9.43 -13.36
N TYR A 23 -15.20 -8.97 -14.59
CA TYR A 23 -13.99 -8.33 -15.11
C TYR A 23 -14.32 -6.93 -15.61
N LEU A 24 -13.55 -5.94 -15.17
CA LEU A 24 -13.63 -4.55 -15.58
C LEU A 24 -12.38 -4.19 -16.36
N PHE A 25 -12.54 -3.51 -17.49
CA PHE A 25 -11.45 -3.09 -18.37
C PHE A 25 -11.58 -1.60 -18.67
N GLY A 26 -10.47 -0.86 -18.57
CA GLY A 26 -10.37 0.58 -18.79
C GLY A 26 -11.02 1.38 -17.66
N ASN A 27 -10.22 2.06 -16.86
CA ASN A 27 -10.68 2.88 -15.73
C ASN A 27 -11.76 2.19 -14.88
N GLY A 28 -11.57 0.91 -14.58
CA GLY A 28 -12.48 0.19 -13.70
C GLY A 28 -12.55 0.86 -12.32
N ASN A 29 -13.76 1.02 -11.79
CA ASN A 29 -14.00 1.51 -10.44
C ASN A 29 -14.92 0.55 -9.71
N VAL A 30 -14.58 0.24 -8.46
CA VAL A 30 -15.35 -0.63 -7.58
C VAL A 30 -15.51 0.06 -6.24
N LYS A 31 -16.75 0.15 -5.77
CA LYS A 31 -17.10 0.69 -4.44
C LYS A 31 -17.82 -0.37 -3.64
N TYR A 32 -17.34 -0.60 -2.43
CA TYR A 32 -17.92 -1.50 -1.45
C TYR A 32 -17.80 -0.86 -0.08
N GLU A 33 -18.92 -0.45 0.52
CA GLU A 33 -18.95 0.28 1.79
C GLU A 33 -18.08 1.55 1.76
N GLN A 34 -16.99 1.56 2.54
CA GLN A 34 -16.02 2.67 2.60
C GLN A 34 -14.77 2.41 1.75
N ILE A 35 -14.77 1.31 0.99
CA ILE A 35 -13.67 0.93 0.11
C ILE A 35 -13.97 1.43 -1.29
N GLU A 36 -13.01 2.10 -1.90
CA GLU A 36 -13.01 2.45 -3.32
C GLU A 36 -11.71 1.96 -3.95
N LEU A 37 -11.83 1.26 -5.08
CA LEU A 37 -10.73 0.74 -5.86
C LEU A 37 -10.89 1.15 -7.30
N SER A 38 -9.88 1.81 -7.87
CA SER A 38 -9.81 2.13 -9.28
C SER A 38 -8.56 1.52 -9.92
N ALA A 39 -8.68 0.98 -11.13
CA ALA A 39 -7.58 0.46 -11.92
C ALA A 39 -8.00 0.20 -13.38
N ASP A 40 -7.05 0.06 -14.29
CA ASP A 40 -7.36 -0.30 -15.68
C ASP A 40 -7.85 -1.75 -15.84
N TYR A 41 -7.44 -2.65 -14.96
CA TYR A 41 -7.95 -4.01 -14.90
C TYR A 41 -8.35 -4.38 -13.49
N ILE A 42 -9.62 -4.79 -13.32
CA ILE A 42 -10.14 -5.31 -12.06
C ILE A 42 -10.86 -6.63 -12.32
N GLU A 43 -10.59 -7.63 -11.50
CA GLU A 43 -11.28 -8.93 -11.45
C GLU A 43 -11.90 -9.09 -10.07
N ILE A 44 -13.20 -9.37 -10.01
CA ILE A 44 -13.93 -9.71 -8.79
C ILE A 44 -14.32 -11.18 -8.87
N ASP A 45 -13.93 -11.97 -7.88
CA ASP A 45 -14.30 -13.36 -7.71
C ASP A 45 -15.34 -13.44 -6.58
N TYR A 46 -16.60 -13.63 -6.94
CA TYR A 46 -17.70 -13.66 -5.97
C TYR A 46 -17.67 -14.92 -5.09
N ALA A 47 -17.20 -16.05 -5.63
CA ALA A 47 -17.10 -17.30 -4.88
C ALA A 47 -16.05 -17.24 -3.76
N ARG A 48 -14.98 -16.47 -3.98
CA ARG A 48 -13.89 -16.28 -3.03
C ARG A 48 -13.96 -14.98 -2.25
N GLU A 49 -14.89 -14.10 -2.60
CA GLU A 49 -15.01 -12.73 -2.06
C GLU A 49 -13.70 -11.95 -2.19
N GLU A 50 -13.04 -12.11 -3.33
CA GLU A 50 -11.74 -11.49 -3.61
C GLU A 50 -11.83 -10.51 -4.77
N VAL A 51 -11.05 -9.43 -4.68
CA VAL A 51 -10.76 -8.55 -5.79
C VAL A 51 -9.28 -8.60 -6.11
N PHE A 52 -8.97 -8.63 -7.39
CA PHE A 52 -7.63 -8.45 -7.92
C PHE A 52 -7.62 -7.25 -8.87
N ALA A 53 -6.63 -6.37 -8.73
CA ALA A 53 -6.48 -5.20 -9.59
C ALA A 53 -5.02 -5.01 -10.01
N ARG A 54 -4.83 -4.50 -11.22
CA ARG A 54 -3.51 -4.15 -11.76
C ARG A 54 -3.62 -3.08 -12.84
N GLY A 55 -2.53 -2.37 -13.08
CA GLY A 55 -2.36 -1.59 -14.29
C GLY A 55 -2.21 -2.47 -15.55
N VAL A 56 -2.29 -1.86 -16.70
CA VAL A 56 -2.04 -2.50 -17.99
C VAL A 56 -0.86 -1.82 -18.69
N ILE A 57 -0.21 -2.55 -19.59
CA ILE A 57 0.88 -2.01 -20.41
C ILE A 57 0.26 -1.39 -21.65
N ASP A 58 0.51 -0.11 -21.88
CA ASP A 58 0.06 0.62 -23.05
C ASP A 58 0.89 0.28 -24.31
N THR A 59 0.55 0.89 -25.43
CA THR A 59 1.26 0.68 -26.70
C THR A 59 2.70 1.22 -26.70
N ALA A 60 3.05 2.08 -25.77
CA ALA A 60 4.40 2.62 -25.58
C ALA A 60 5.25 1.76 -24.62
N GLY A 61 4.66 0.72 -24.01
CA GLY A 61 5.31 -0.17 -23.06
C GLY A 61 5.31 0.37 -21.62
N LEU A 62 4.54 1.42 -21.34
CA LEU A 62 4.39 2.00 -20.01
C LEU A 62 3.22 1.36 -19.28
N VAL A 63 3.36 1.18 -17.96
CA VAL A 63 2.23 0.77 -17.11
C VAL A 63 1.33 1.98 -16.89
N VAL A 64 0.04 1.82 -17.19
CA VAL A 64 -1.00 2.85 -17.00
C VAL A 64 -2.13 2.28 -16.18
N GLY A 65 -2.90 3.17 -15.53
CA GLY A 65 -4.05 2.79 -14.73
C GLY A 65 -3.70 1.88 -13.56
N SER A 66 -2.59 2.18 -12.88
CA SER A 66 -2.19 1.49 -11.64
C SER A 66 -3.31 1.54 -10.61
N PRO A 67 -3.50 0.47 -9.82
CA PRO A 67 -4.52 0.43 -8.79
C PRO A 67 -4.35 1.53 -7.75
N VAL A 68 -5.43 2.29 -7.53
CA VAL A 68 -5.57 3.21 -6.40
C VAL A 68 -6.64 2.65 -5.48
N PHE A 69 -6.26 2.36 -4.26
CA PHE A 69 -7.16 1.85 -3.22
C PHE A 69 -7.35 2.92 -2.16
N THR A 70 -8.61 3.16 -1.79
CA THR A 70 -8.98 4.10 -0.74
C THR A 70 -9.90 3.42 0.26
N GLN A 71 -9.65 3.60 1.56
CA GLN A 71 -10.52 3.13 2.64
C GLN A 71 -10.52 4.17 3.76
N GLY A 72 -11.64 4.85 3.95
CA GLY A 72 -11.73 5.97 4.89
C GLY A 72 -10.75 7.09 4.52
N ASN A 73 -9.81 7.37 5.41
CA ASN A 73 -8.76 8.39 5.22
C ASN A 73 -7.45 7.84 4.64
N GLU A 74 -7.35 6.53 4.45
CA GLU A 74 -6.16 5.90 3.89
C GLU A 74 -6.30 5.77 2.37
N SER A 75 -5.27 6.16 1.63
CA SER A 75 -5.18 5.97 0.20
C SER A 75 -3.77 5.55 -0.18
N PHE A 76 -3.66 4.64 -1.15
CA PHE A 76 -2.37 4.24 -1.70
C PHE A 76 -2.48 3.81 -3.15
N GLU A 77 -1.38 3.97 -3.87
CA GLU A 77 -1.18 3.48 -5.22
C GLU A 77 -0.25 2.26 -5.20
N SER A 78 -0.46 1.33 -6.14
CA SER A 78 0.33 0.10 -6.23
C SER A 78 0.39 -0.43 -7.66
N ASP A 79 1.35 -1.31 -8.00
CA ASP A 79 1.39 -1.99 -9.29
C ASP A 79 0.27 -3.02 -9.42
N SER A 80 0.00 -3.73 -8.33
CA SER A 80 -1.11 -4.67 -8.25
C SER A 80 -1.49 -4.98 -6.81
N LEU A 81 -2.74 -5.31 -6.61
CA LEU A 81 -3.25 -5.72 -5.31
C LEU A 81 -4.23 -6.88 -5.44
N LYS A 82 -4.31 -7.65 -4.37
CA LYS A 82 -5.33 -8.65 -4.13
C LYS A 82 -5.89 -8.45 -2.74
N TYR A 83 -7.20 -8.31 -2.62
CA TYR A 83 -7.88 -8.07 -1.35
C TYR A 83 -9.07 -9.02 -1.21
N ASN A 84 -9.26 -9.57 -0.02
CA ASN A 84 -10.39 -10.43 0.31
C ASN A 84 -11.32 -9.67 1.24
N PHE A 85 -12.56 -9.48 0.83
CA PHE A 85 -13.54 -8.66 1.54
C PHE A 85 -14.03 -9.31 2.86
N ASN A 86 -14.11 -10.65 2.90
CA ASN A 86 -14.55 -11.37 4.08
C ASN A 86 -13.50 -11.38 5.19
N SER A 87 -12.26 -11.70 4.83
CA SER A 87 -11.16 -11.75 5.80
C SER A 87 -10.46 -10.42 6.01
N GLU A 88 -10.81 -9.38 5.23
CA GLU A 88 -10.18 -8.06 5.21
C GLU A 88 -8.64 -8.09 5.06
N ASN A 89 -8.12 -9.19 4.52
CA ASN A 89 -6.70 -9.35 4.25
C ASN A 89 -6.35 -8.94 2.82
N GLY A 90 -5.24 -8.22 2.67
CA GLY A 90 -4.74 -7.79 1.38
C GLY A 90 -3.27 -8.14 1.16
N ILE A 91 -2.91 -8.38 -0.11
CA ILE A 91 -1.52 -8.46 -0.57
C ILE A 91 -1.36 -7.41 -1.66
N ILE A 92 -0.38 -6.53 -1.49
CA ILE A 92 -0.13 -5.39 -2.34
C ILE A 92 1.32 -5.44 -2.79
N TYR A 93 1.56 -5.17 -4.07
CA TYR A 93 2.89 -5.14 -4.65
C TYR A 93 3.25 -3.73 -5.08
N HIS A 94 4.45 -3.29 -4.73
CA HIS A 94 5.04 -1.98 -5.04
C HIS A 94 4.11 -0.82 -4.64
N ILE A 95 3.79 -0.77 -3.34
CA ILE A 95 2.98 0.30 -2.76
C ILE A 95 3.81 1.56 -2.53
N ILE A 96 3.21 2.71 -2.81
CA ILE A 96 3.66 4.03 -2.38
C ILE A 96 2.53 4.65 -1.57
N THR A 97 2.81 5.04 -0.35
CA THR A 97 1.83 5.65 0.55
C THR A 97 2.48 6.71 1.43
N GLU A 98 1.72 7.74 1.75
CA GLU A 98 2.12 8.73 2.75
C GLU A 98 1.98 8.15 4.15
N GLN A 99 3.01 8.30 4.96
CA GLN A 99 3.02 7.87 6.36
C GLN A 99 3.67 8.94 7.23
N GLY A 100 2.86 9.63 8.02
CA GLY A 100 3.30 10.77 8.81
C GLY A 100 3.77 11.94 7.93
N GLU A 101 5.02 12.35 8.07
CA GLU A 101 5.63 13.43 7.27
C GLU A 101 6.46 12.91 6.08
N GLY A 102 6.34 11.63 5.73
CA GLY A 102 7.13 11.02 4.65
C GLY A 102 6.38 10.00 3.82
N TYR A 103 7.10 9.42 2.88
CA TYR A 103 6.62 8.42 1.93
C TYR A 103 7.19 7.07 2.28
N LEU A 104 6.35 6.06 2.30
CA LEU A 104 6.72 4.67 2.45
C LEU A 104 6.53 3.95 1.12
N HIS A 105 7.63 3.49 0.54
CA HIS A 105 7.63 2.59 -0.61
C HIS A 105 7.86 1.17 -0.09
N SER A 106 7.16 0.18 -0.59
CA SER A 106 7.38 -1.22 -0.22
C SER A 106 7.22 -2.15 -1.41
N GLY A 107 8.15 -3.08 -1.58
CA GLY A 107 8.08 -4.06 -2.65
C GLY A 107 6.94 -5.07 -2.47
N LYS A 108 6.67 -5.49 -1.24
CA LYS A 108 5.54 -6.36 -0.90
C LYS A 108 4.97 -6.02 0.45
N THR A 109 3.68 -5.80 0.48
CA THR A 109 2.92 -5.44 1.66
C THR A 109 1.79 -6.43 1.89
N LYS A 110 1.59 -6.84 3.13
CA LYS A 110 0.43 -7.62 3.56
C LYS A 110 -0.34 -6.81 4.59
N ARG A 111 -1.59 -6.49 4.28
CA ARG A 111 -2.54 -5.89 5.21
C ARG A 111 -3.32 -6.99 5.91
N HIS A 112 -3.54 -6.83 7.21
CA HIS A 112 -4.35 -7.70 8.04
C HIS A 112 -5.66 -7.00 8.44
N ALA A 113 -6.67 -7.78 8.78
CA ALA A 113 -7.99 -7.30 9.22
C ALA A 113 -7.91 -6.27 10.38
N GLU A 114 -6.96 -6.43 11.27
CA GLU A 114 -6.70 -5.51 12.39
C GLU A 114 -6.10 -4.16 11.95
N GLY A 115 -5.95 -3.92 10.63
CA GLY A 115 -5.33 -2.74 10.07
C GLY A 115 -3.80 -2.74 10.09
N HIS A 116 -3.16 -3.73 10.71
CA HIS A 116 -1.71 -3.83 10.72
C HIS A 116 -1.17 -4.14 9.33
N ILE A 117 -0.12 -3.42 8.92
CA ILE A 117 0.49 -3.56 7.61
C ILE A 117 1.91 -4.12 7.78
N HIS A 118 2.11 -5.35 7.33
CA HIS A 118 3.43 -5.97 7.29
C HIS A 118 4.09 -5.68 5.95
N LEU A 119 5.24 -5.03 5.98
CA LEU A 119 5.99 -4.68 4.77
C LEU A 119 7.32 -5.44 4.69
N ARG A 120 7.76 -5.64 3.47
CA ARG A 120 9.07 -6.19 3.15
C ARG A 120 9.74 -5.33 2.07
N ASP A 121 11.05 -5.13 2.22
CA ASP A 121 11.86 -4.32 1.32
C ASP A 121 11.31 -2.90 1.18
N GLY A 122 11.07 -2.28 2.36
CA GLY A 122 10.55 -0.92 2.48
C GLY A 122 11.63 0.14 2.33
N LYS A 123 11.24 1.31 1.82
CA LYS A 123 12.05 2.54 1.81
C LYS A 123 11.20 3.64 2.44
N TYR A 124 11.67 4.24 3.51
CA TYR A 124 11.02 5.40 4.10
C TYR A 124 11.84 6.65 3.81
N THR A 125 11.21 7.67 3.28
CA THR A 125 11.86 8.92 2.85
C THR A 125 10.94 10.11 3.04
N THR A 126 11.50 11.30 3.16
CA THR A 126 10.77 12.57 3.08
C THR A 126 10.89 13.21 1.69
N CYS A 127 11.50 12.51 0.71
CA CYS A 127 11.59 12.93 -0.67
C CYS A 127 10.36 12.42 -1.44
N ASP A 128 9.68 13.30 -2.16
CA ASP A 128 8.50 13.03 -2.97
C ASP A 128 8.79 12.42 -4.36
N ALA A 129 10.09 12.20 -4.67
CA ALA A 129 10.48 11.60 -5.93
C ALA A 129 10.20 10.10 -5.96
N GLU A 130 9.78 9.58 -7.11
CA GLU A 130 9.61 8.14 -7.36
C GLU A 130 10.89 7.34 -7.06
N HIS A 131 12.06 7.94 -7.37
CA HIS A 131 13.39 7.45 -6.99
C HIS A 131 14.01 8.40 -5.97
N PRO A 132 13.80 8.20 -4.66
CA PRO A 132 14.26 9.13 -3.65
C PRO A 132 15.80 9.12 -3.55
N HIS A 133 16.40 10.31 -3.45
CA HIS A 133 17.85 10.50 -3.33
C HIS A 133 18.42 9.99 -1.99
N PHE A 134 17.58 9.91 -0.99
CA PHE A 134 17.93 9.35 0.32
C PHE A 134 16.71 8.65 0.92
N TYR A 135 16.95 7.56 1.62
CA TYR A 135 15.88 6.80 2.29
C TYR A 135 16.45 5.93 3.40
N LEU A 136 15.59 5.59 4.34
CA LEU A 136 15.83 4.53 5.30
C LEU A 136 15.36 3.20 4.69
N ALA A 137 16.29 2.31 4.40
CA ALA A 137 15.98 0.98 3.89
C ALA A 137 15.54 0.07 5.03
N LEU A 138 14.37 -0.55 4.89
CA LEU A 138 13.73 -1.41 5.89
C LEU A 138 13.60 -2.81 5.29
N LYS A 139 14.31 -3.79 5.81
CA LYS A 139 14.14 -5.18 5.33
C LYS A 139 12.77 -5.75 5.64
N LYS A 140 12.26 -5.44 6.83
CA LYS A 140 10.92 -5.81 7.29
C LYS A 140 10.41 -4.73 8.21
N GLY A 141 9.11 -4.48 8.19
CA GLY A 141 8.47 -3.56 9.11
C GLY A 141 7.01 -3.93 9.35
N ILE A 142 6.48 -3.40 10.42
CA ILE A 142 5.07 -3.45 10.76
C ILE A 142 4.64 -2.00 10.97
N VAL A 143 3.70 -1.55 10.16
CA VAL A 143 3.04 -0.26 10.35
C VAL A 143 1.76 -0.52 11.14
N ILE A 144 1.63 0.16 12.25
CA ILE A 144 0.40 0.24 13.04
C ILE A 144 -0.14 1.64 12.78
N PRO A 145 -1.23 1.78 12.01
CA PRO A 145 -1.79 3.08 11.67
C PRO A 145 -2.04 3.93 12.91
N GLU A 146 -1.79 5.22 12.82
CA GLU A 146 -1.98 6.23 13.88
C GLU A 146 -1.22 5.98 15.19
N ASP A 147 -0.37 4.94 15.28
CA ASP A 147 0.45 4.64 16.47
C ASP A 147 1.94 4.67 16.12
N LYS A 148 2.46 3.64 15.48
CA LYS A 148 3.91 3.49 15.27
C LYS A 148 4.27 2.61 14.08
N ILE A 149 5.51 2.79 13.62
CA ILE A 149 6.18 1.90 12.68
C ILE A 149 7.25 1.14 13.46
N ILE A 150 7.15 -0.18 13.48
CA ILE A 150 8.14 -1.07 14.07
C ILE A 150 9.00 -1.62 12.94
N THR A 151 10.31 -1.42 13.00
CA THR A 151 11.22 -1.94 11.96
C THR A 151 12.17 -2.97 12.55
N GLY A 152 12.50 -3.98 11.73
CA GLY A 152 13.69 -4.78 11.93
C GLY A 152 14.94 -4.01 11.51
N HIS A 153 15.92 -4.72 10.97
CA HIS A 153 17.16 -4.10 10.51
C HIS A 153 16.88 -3.00 9.47
N ALA A 154 17.33 -1.80 9.79
CA ALA A 154 17.20 -0.61 8.96
C ALA A 154 18.57 0.06 8.76
N TYR A 155 18.83 0.66 7.60
CA TYR A 155 20.04 1.41 7.30
C TYR A 155 19.75 2.56 6.34
N MET A 156 20.54 3.61 6.45
CA MET A 156 20.43 4.78 5.56
C MET A 156 21.05 4.47 4.19
N VAL A 157 20.38 4.93 3.14
CA VAL A 157 20.92 4.97 1.77
C VAL A 157 20.89 6.42 1.31
N VAL A 158 21.97 6.90 0.72
CA VAL A 158 22.09 8.24 0.16
C VAL A 158 22.72 8.14 -1.22
N ALA A 159 22.07 8.68 -2.24
CA ALA A 159 22.49 8.59 -3.65
C ALA A 159 22.87 7.14 -4.03
N ASP A 160 21.99 6.18 -3.68
CA ASP A 160 22.15 4.74 -3.91
C ASP A 160 23.35 4.07 -3.20
N VAL A 161 24.07 4.81 -2.34
CA VAL A 161 25.16 4.27 -1.52
C VAL A 161 24.62 3.86 -0.15
N PRO A 162 24.63 2.57 0.22
CA PRO A 162 24.19 2.13 1.53
C PRO A 162 25.21 2.48 2.62
N LEU A 163 24.80 3.26 3.59
CA LEU A 163 25.59 3.59 4.77
C LEU A 163 25.36 2.55 5.87
N GLN A 164 25.92 1.35 5.69
CA GLN A 164 25.70 0.21 6.60
C GLN A 164 26.26 0.45 8.01
N ILE A 165 27.20 1.38 8.17
CA ILE A 165 27.78 1.74 9.47
C ILE A 165 26.75 2.42 10.38
N VAL A 166 25.70 3.02 9.81
CA VAL A 166 24.60 3.69 10.53
C VAL A 166 23.36 2.77 10.53
N GLY A 167 23.56 1.47 10.70
CA GLY A 167 22.47 0.50 10.76
C GLY A 167 21.84 0.44 12.15
N ILE A 168 20.49 0.43 12.19
CA ILE A 168 19.69 0.21 13.40
C ILE A 168 19.20 -1.23 13.35
N PRO A 169 19.51 -2.08 14.35
CA PRO A 169 19.07 -3.49 14.35
C PRO A 169 17.55 -3.65 14.48
N PHE A 170 16.90 -2.70 15.15
CA PHE A 170 15.44 -2.54 15.24
C PHE A 170 15.12 -1.09 15.59
N GLY A 171 13.96 -0.62 15.20
CA GLY A 171 13.53 0.76 15.45
C GLY A 171 12.04 0.87 15.69
N PHE A 172 11.66 1.93 16.42
CA PHE A 172 10.28 2.35 16.60
C PHE A 172 10.19 3.80 16.14
N PHE A 173 9.32 4.06 15.19
CA PHE A 173 9.06 5.41 14.70
C PHE A 173 7.60 5.74 14.98
N PRO A 174 7.30 6.90 15.59
CA PRO A 174 5.91 7.32 15.77
C PRO A 174 5.26 7.54 14.41
N ASN A 175 4.05 7.05 14.25
CA ASN A 175 3.21 7.23 13.04
C ASN A 175 1.97 8.06 13.43
N THR A 176 2.18 9.14 14.18
CA THR A 176 1.14 10.04 14.63
C THR A 176 1.27 11.37 13.91
N THR A 177 0.16 11.98 13.53
CA THR A 177 0.10 13.33 12.96
C THR A 177 0.40 14.43 13.98
N GLN A 178 0.55 14.10 15.26
CA GLN A 178 0.95 15.05 16.28
C GLN A 178 2.46 15.24 16.26
N ARG A 179 2.90 16.46 15.95
CA ARG A 179 4.31 16.86 15.99
C ARG A 179 4.83 16.73 17.43
N ALA A 180 5.52 15.67 17.73
CA ALA A 180 6.38 15.57 18.90
C ALA A 180 7.78 16.08 18.53
N SER A 181 7.95 17.40 18.46
CA SER A 181 9.28 18.00 18.37
C SER A 181 9.86 18.11 19.76
N GLY A 182 10.85 17.27 20.08
CA GLY A 182 11.63 17.43 21.30
C GLY A 182 12.51 16.22 21.56
N LEU A 183 13.79 16.47 21.70
CA LEU A 183 14.71 15.56 22.37
C LEU A 183 14.30 15.54 23.85
N LEU A 184 13.60 14.49 24.27
CA LEU A 184 13.33 14.27 25.69
C LEU A 184 14.65 13.93 26.37
N MET A 185 15.27 14.90 27.02
CA MET A 185 16.37 14.63 27.92
C MET A 185 15.83 13.87 29.13
N PRO A 186 16.44 12.73 29.52
CA PRO A 186 16.05 12.05 30.74
C PRO A 186 16.29 12.96 31.92
N THR A 187 15.24 13.29 32.64
CA THR A 187 15.33 13.97 33.94
C THR A 187 15.67 12.91 34.99
N TYR A 188 16.90 12.96 35.50
CA TYR A 188 17.27 12.20 36.68
C TYR A 188 16.65 12.91 37.89
N GLY A 189 15.75 12.19 38.57
CA GLY A 189 15.24 12.53 39.88
C GLY A 189 15.84 11.61 40.93
#